data_626f48fb2738197712204f391fbf9ad6
#
_entry.id   626f48fb2738197712204f391fbf9ad6
#
_cell.length_a   1.000
_cell.length_b   1.000
_cell.length_c   1.000
_cell.angle_alpha   90.00
_cell.angle_beta   90.00
_cell.angle_gamma   90.00
#
_symmetry.space_group_name_H-M   'P 1'
#
loop_
_entity.id
_entity.type
_entity.pdbx_description
1 polymer ?
#
loop_
_entity_poly.entity_id
_entity_poly.type
_entity_poly.pdbx_seq_one_letter_code
_entity_poly.pdbx_strand_id
1 'polypeptide(L)'
;MAFVALCFLFMIQGCKQDMDLNPQDYFSGQQLELAKAIEEGDVDAVKTLAPDSDLNKPGKQDMTLLFWAIGNAINDKKTSPHLKVITLLVKAGADPLQPRPQGKSSPAEFALKGDSADWIDAMLDGGLSPNVKDKVFHEPIVFQSLKAKNTETLEAMLDSGADVNATNSLGKTLVFDALDNQAYDHVLLLLDRGADPSVKAKNGWSMSNALADALSGLDRGSEQYEKLNEIKEKLIQKGGEWPPAPVK
;
A
#
# COMPACT_ATOMS: atom_id res chain seq x y z
N MET A 1 23.27 13.53 16.11
CA MET A 1 22.94 13.07 14.75
C MET A 1 21.75 12.10 14.72
N ALA A 2 20.71 12.30 15.54
CA ALA A 2 19.53 11.41 15.60
C ALA A 2 18.23 12.11 15.13
N PHE A 3 18.31 13.32 14.56
CA PHE A 3 17.12 14.16 14.33
C PHE A 3 16.50 14.02 12.95
N VAL A 4 17.23 13.56 11.93
CA VAL A 4 16.73 13.53 10.53
C VAL A 4 15.90 12.27 10.23
N ALA A 5 16.17 11.15 10.91
CA ALA A 5 15.38 9.91 10.70
C ALA A 5 13.95 10.00 11.27
N LEU A 6 13.67 10.95 12.19
CA LEU A 6 12.37 11.13 12.83
C LEU A 6 11.40 11.96 11.96
N CYS A 7 11.93 12.80 11.06
CA CYS A 7 11.11 13.71 10.25
C CYS A 7 10.31 13.00 9.14
N PHE A 8 10.79 11.87 8.62
CA PHE A 8 10.05 11.13 7.57
C PHE A 8 8.77 10.44 8.09
N LEU A 9 8.67 10.19 9.40
CA LEU A 9 7.46 9.63 10.03
C LEU A 9 6.40 10.70 10.35
N PHE A 10 6.78 11.99 10.40
CA PHE A 10 5.87 13.10 10.71
C PHE A 10 5.23 13.77 9.49
N MET A 11 5.64 13.43 8.25
CA MET A 11 5.08 14.03 7.03
C MET A 11 3.64 13.60 6.72
N ILE A 12 3.10 12.59 7.41
CA ILE A 12 1.69 12.17 7.26
C ILE A 12 0.73 13.10 8.00
N GLN A 13 1.23 13.99 8.86
CA GLN A 13 0.42 14.97 9.58
C GLN A 13 0.77 16.41 9.17
N GLY A 14 0.29 16.84 8.01
CA GLY A 14 -0.08 18.23 7.72
C GLY A 14 0.89 19.37 8.06
N CYS A 15 2.21 19.13 8.21
CA CYS A 15 3.20 20.19 8.30
C CYS A 15 3.80 20.45 6.91
N LYS A 16 3.38 21.53 6.28
CA LYS A 16 4.14 22.21 5.22
C LYS A 16 5.48 22.66 5.82
N GLN A 17 6.46 21.77 5.82
CA GLN A 17 7.86 22.14 5.87
C GLN A 17 8.42 21.73 4.52
N ASP A 18 8.68 22.69 3.65
CA ASP A 18 9.55 22.51 2.49
C ASP A 18 10.88 22.00 3.05
N MET A 19 11.04 20.67 3.08
CA MET A 19 12.35 20.10 3.30
C MET A 19 13.07 20.26 1.98
N ASP A 20 13.95 21.23 1.94
CA ASP A 20 14.90 21.45 0.86
C ASP A 20 15.90 20.28 0.86
N LEU A 21 15.45 19.12 0.36
CA LEU A 21 16.26 17.91 0.28
C LEU A 21 17.20 18.04 -0.91
N ASN A 22 18.49 18.21 -0.64
CA ASN A 22 19.49 18.30 -1.71
C ASN A 22 19.90 16.89 -2.16
N PRO A 23 19.79 16.51 -3.45
CA PRO A 23 20.16 15.18 -3.94
C PRO A 23 21.64 14.83 -3.66
N GLN A 24 22.54 15.81 -3.55
CA GLN A 24 23.96 15.62 -3.22
C GLN A 24 24.17 15.08 -1.78
N ASP A 25 23.19 15.27 -0.90
CA ASP A 25 23.27 14.75 0.47
C ASP A 25 23.06 13.23 0.50
N TYR A 26 22.44 12.66 -0.54
CA TYR A 26 22.08 11.25 -0.62
C TYR A 26 22.85 10.49 -1.68
N PHE A 27 23.10 11.09 -2.85
CA PHE A 27 23.62 10.42 -4.02
C PHE A 27 24.96 10.99 -4.49
N SER A 28 25.68 10.22 -5.31
CA SER A 28 26.96 10.63 -5.92
C SER A 28 27.11 9.98 -7.28
N GLY A 29 28.03 10.53 -8.12
CA GLY A 29 28.29 10.00 -9.46
C GLY A 29 27.04 9.97 -10.32
N GLN A 30 26.84 8.90 -11.07
CA GLN A 30 25.74 8.77 -12.03
C GLN A 30 24.35 8.79 -11.36
N GLN A 31 24.23 8.22 -10.15
CA GLN A 31 22.98 8.30 -9.38
C GLN A 31 22.62 9.75 -9.00
N LEU A 32 23.61 10.62 -8.78
CA LEU A 32 23.35 12.04 -8.50
C LEU A 32 22.75 12.76 -9.71
N GLU A 33 23.27 12.50 -10.90
CA GLU A 33 22.73 13.12 -12.14
C GLU A 33 21.30 12.66 -12.40
N LEU A 34 21.02 11.36 -12.17
CA LEU A 34 19.66 10.84 -12.26
C LEU A 34 18.75 11.42 -11.16
N ALA A 35 19.24 11.58 -9.92
CA ALA A 35 18.45 12.15 -8.83
C ALA A 35 18.07 13.63 -9.08
N LYS A 36 18.93 14.41 -9.73
CA LYS A 36 18.62 15.77 -10.19
C LYS A 36 17.52 15.77 -11.26
N ALA A 37 17.64 14.91 -12.27
CA ALA A 37 16.61 14.77 -13.31
C ALA A 37 15.25 14.34 -12.72
N ILE A 38 15.26 13.48 -11.68
CA ILE A 38 14.04 13.09 -10.94
C ILE A 38 13.44 14.30 -10.22
N GLU A 39 14.27 15.10 -9.52
CA GLU A 39 13.84 16.30 -8.80
C GLU A 39 13.22 17.36 -9.72
N GLU A 40 13.78 17.53 -10.91
CA GLU A 40 13.28 18.45 -11.93
C GLU A 40 12.04 17.90 -12.67
N GLY A 41 11.71 16.64 -12.50
CA GLY A 41 10.66 15.97 -13.28
C GLY A 41 11.01 15.84 -14.78
N ASP A 42 12.30 15.85 -15.11
CA ASP A 42 12.77 15.74 -16.51
C ASP A 42 12.66 14.29 -17.00
N VAL A 43 11.49 13.99 -17.56
CA VAL A 43 11.12 12.67 -18.08
C VAL A 43 12.11 12.17 -19.15
N ASP A 44 12.66 13.03 -20.01
CA ASP A 44 13.54 12.63 -21.09
C ASP A 44 14.98 12.39 -20.59
N ALA A 45 15.45 13.20 -19.65
CA ALA A 45 16.71 12.94 -18.96
C ALA A 45 16.63 11.62 -18.15
N VAL A 46 15.53 11.36 -17.44
CA VAL A 46 15.34 10.11 -16.70
C VAL A 46 15.36 8.90 -17.64
N LYS A 47 14.68 8.95 -18.79
CA LYS A 47 14.72 7.86 -19.80
C LYS A 47 16.13 7.56 -20.27
N THR A 48 16.96 8.60 -20.40
CA THR A 48 18.34 8.48 -20.89
C THR A 48 19.27 7.93 -19.81
N LEU A 49 19.13 8.40 -18.57
CA LEU A 49 20.06 8.09 -17.47
C LEU A 49 19.74 6.80 -16.73
N ALA A 50 18.45 6.43 -16.64
CA ALA A 50 18.03 5.29 -15.84
C ALA A 50 18.63 3.93 -16.30
N PRO A 51 18.71 3.60 -17.60
CA PRO A 51 19.25 2.31 -18.05
C PRO A 51 20.71 2.07 -17.64
N ASP A 52 21.51 3.13 -17.54
CA ASP A 52 22.94 3.04 -17.23
C ASP A 52 23.22 3.25 -15.72
N SER A 53 22.19 3.47 -14.92
CA SER A 53 22.30 3.74 -13.49
C SER A 53 22.00 2.50 -12.65
N ASP A 54 22.73 2.33 -11.53
CA ASP A 54 22.34 1.32 -10.52
C ASP A 54 21.14 1.82 -9.71
N LEU A 55 19.94 1.49 -10.19
CA LEU A 55 18.68 1.99 -9.67
C LEU A 55 18.36 1.49 -8.24
N ASN A 56 18.94 0.34 -7.86
CA ASN A 56 18.62 -0.35 -6.62
C ASN A 56 19.71 -0.19 -5.55
N LYS A 57 20.85 0.40 -5.88
CA LYS A 57 21.88 0.73 -4.89
C LYS A 57 21.40 1.87 -4.00
N PRO A 58 21.28 1.66 -2.67
CA PRO A 58 20.87 2.73 -1.78
C PRO A 58 21.97 3.80 -1.67
N GLY A 59 21.57 5.04 -1.68
CA GLY A 59 22.40 6.18 -1.31
C GLY A 59 22.60 6.30 0.20
N LYS A 60 23.09 7.44 0.65
CA LYS A 60 23.20 7.70 2.09
C LYS A 60 21.83 7.64 2.77
N GLN A 61 21.79 7.24 4.03
CA GLN A 61 20.57 7.10 4.85
C GLN A 61 19.54 6.11 4.23
N ASP A 62 20.01 5.13 3.48
CA ASP A 62 19.18 4.13 2.80
C ASP A 62 18.17 4.73 1.80
N MET A 63 18.46 5.93 1.27
CA MET A 63 17.64 6.57 0.26
C MET A 63 17.81 5.85 -1.08
N THR A 64 16.73 5.34 -1.66
CA THR A 64 16.72 4.79 -3.02
C THR A 64 16.22 5.84 -4.02
N LEU A 65 16.58 5.70 -5.29
CA LEU A 65 16.10 6.59 -6.34
C LEU A 65 14.56 6.55 -6.46
N LEU A 66 13.94 5.39 -6.19
CA LEU A 66 12.48 5.27 -6.22
C LEU A 66 11.83 6.00 -5.03
N PHE A 67 12.41 5.97 -3.82
CA PHE A 67 11.95 6.79 -2.70
C PHE A 67 12.17 8.28 -2.93
N TRP A 68 13.28 8.64 -3.59
CA TRP A 68 13.54 10.01 -4.02
C TRP A 68 12.45 10.52 -4.96
N ALA A 69 12.06 9.70 -5.95
CA ALA A 69 10.97 10.03 -6.86
C ALA A 69 9.61 10.18 -6.17
N ILE A 70 9.28 9.29 -5.21
CA ILE A 70 8.05 9.41 -4.40
C ILE A 70 8.09 10.72 -3.61
N GLY A 71 9.22 11.06 -2.99
CA GLY A 71 9.38 12.29 -2.22
C GLY A 71 9.10 13.56 -3.06
N ASN A 72 9.56 13.58 -4.30
CA ASN A 72 9.35 14.69 -5.23
C ASN A 72 7.91 14.73 -5.80
N ALA A 73 7.17 13.61 -5.72
CA ALA A 73 5.78 13.50 -6.18
C ALA A 73 4.73 13.71 -5.08
N ILE A 74 5.11 14.11 -3.85
CA ILE A 74 4.19 14.20 -2.69
C ILE A 74 3.00 15.14 -2.93
N ASN A 75 3.21 16.24 -3.63
CA ASN A 75 2.18 17.25 -3.87
C ASN A 75 1.59 17.19 -5.30
N ASP A 76 1.93 16.16 -6.03
CA ASP A 76 1.60 16.06 -7.44
C ASP A 76 0.23 15.42 -7.69
N LYS A 77 -0.39 15.79 -8.82
CA LYS A 77 -1.65 15.21 -9.30
C LYS A 77 -1.37 14.20 -10.42
N LYS A 78 -2.33 13.32 -10.72
CA LYS A 78 -2.26 12.19 -11.67
C LYS A 78 -1.50 12.41 -12.99
N THR A 79 -1.35 13.62 -13.49
CA THR A 79 -0.68 13.93 -14.78
C THR A 79 0.71 14.52 -14.61
N SER A 80 1.24 14.54 -13.41
CA SER A 80 2.52 15.19 -13.11
C SER A 80 3.70 14.47 -13.77
N PRO A 81 4.75 15.22 -14.14
CA PRO A 81 5.99 14.63 -14.62
C PRO A 81 6.63 13.65 -13.61
N HIS A 82 6.59 13.95 -12.31
CA HIS A 82 7.20 13.10 -11.28
C HIS A 82 6.50 11.73 -11.16
N LEU A 83 5.18 11.64 -11.36
CA LEU A 83 4.50 10.34 -11.42
C LEU A 83 4.94 9.52 -12.64
N LYS A 84 5.14 10.18 -13.79
CA LYS A 84 5.72 9.52 -14.98
C LYS A 84 7.14 9.04 -14.72
N VAL A 85 7.92 9.80 -13.93
CA VAL A 85 9.27 9.40 -13.51
C VAL A 85 9.22 8.12 -12.67
N ILE A 86 8.28 7.98 -11.72
CA ILE A 86 8.09 6.73 -10.96
C ILE A 86 7.84 5.57 -11.91
N THR A 87 6.90 5.72 -12.86
CA THR A 87 6.61 4.70 -13.87
C THR A 87 7.85 4.31 -14.68
N LEU A 88 8.64 5.28 -15.11
CA LEU A 88 9.85 5.03 -15.90
C LEU A 88 10.95 4.33 -15.10
N LEU A 89 11.15 4.71 -13.84
CA LEU A 89 12.14 4.06 -12.97
C LEU A 89 11.79 2.58 -12.76
N VAL A 90 10.51 2.26 -12.51
CA VAL A 90 10.05 0.87 -12.36
C VAL A 90 10.24 0.11 -13.67
N LYS A 91 9.87 0.68 -14.82
CA LYS A 91 10.13 0.10 -16.16
C LYS A 91 11.60 -0.15 -16.44
N ALA A 92 12.48 0.70 -15.95
CA ALA A 92 13.92 0.57 -16.11
C ALA A 92 14.55 -0.44 -15.12
N GLY A 93 13.78 -1.00 -14.18
CA GLY A 93 14.24 -2.03 -13.24
C GLY A 93 14.48 -1.56 -11.80
N ALA A 94 14.03 -0.34 -11.45
CA ALA A 94 13.94 0.03 -10.04
C ALA A 94 12.96 -0.89 -9.33
N ASP A 95 13.36 -1.42 -8.18
CA ASP A 95 12.62 -2.44 -7.45
C ASP A 95 11.64 -1.81 -6.42
N PRO A 96 10.31 -1.82 -6.69
CA PRO A 96 9.33 -1.28 -5.76
C PRO A 96 9.24 -2.06 -4.43
N LEU A 97 9.73 -3.30 -4.42
CA LEU A 97 9.71 -4.17 -3.25
C LEU A 97 11.06 -4.21 -2.52
N GLN A 98 11.99 -3.32 -2.84
CA GLN A 98 13.30 -3.31 -2.21
C GLN A 98 13.17 -3.06 -0.71
N PRO A 99 13.55 -4.03 0.15
CA PRO A 99 13.50 -3.83 1.60
C PRO A 99 14.47 -2.75 2.03
N ARG A 100 14.07 -1.92 2.98
CA ARG A 100 14.97 -0.99 3.65
C ARG A 100 15.40 -1.55 5.01
N PRO A 101 16.63 -1.21 5.49
CA PRO A 101 17.09 -1.62 6.81
C PRO A 101 16.13 -1.24 7.93
N GLN A 102 16.19 -1.98 9.06
CA GLN A 102 15.42 -1.71 10.27
C GLN A 102 13.88 -1.82 10.11
N GLY A 103 13.41 -2.68 9.19
CA GLY A 103 11.98 -2.95 9.02
C GLY A 103 11.18 -1.77 8.44
N LYS A 104 11.84 -0.80 7.83
CA LYS A 104 11.16 0.29 7.11
C LYS A 104 10.49 -0.26 5.85
N SER A 105 9.31 0.27 5.53
CA SER A 105 8.55 -0.13 4.34
C SER A 105 9.35 -0.01 3.04
N SER A 106 9.13 -0.94 2.11
CA SER A 106 9.54 -0.78 0.71
C SER A 106 8.79 0.37 0.03
N PRO A 107 9.22 0.84 -1.15
CA PRO A 107 8.48 1.86 -1.92
C PRO A 107 7.01 1.52 -2.12
N ALA A 108 6.71 0.29 -2.55
CA ALA A 108 5.33 -0.15 -2.79
C ALA A 108 4.51 -0.23 -1.49
N GLU A 109 5.08 -0.78 -0.40
CA GLU A 109 4.39 -0.80 0.90
C GLU A 109 4.13 0.60 1.45
N PHE A 110 5.03 1.56 1.18
CA PHE A 110 4.84 2.95 1.57
C PHE A 110 3.69 3.57 0.77
N ALA A 111 3.67 3.39 -0.56
CA ALA A 111 2.62 3.88 -1.44
C ALA A 111 1.24 3.30 -1.07
N LEU A 112 1.16 1.99 -0.77
CA LEU A 112 -0.10 1.31 -0.42
C LEU A 112 -0.72 1.78 0.90
N LYS A 113 0.10 2.29 1.84
CA LYS A 113 -0.38 2.86 3.12
C LYS A 113 -0.81 4.32 3.01
N GLY A 114 -0.57 4.95 1.85
CA GLY A 114 -0.93 6.35 1.59
C GLY A 114 -2.42 6.54 1.34
N ASP A 115 -2.85 7.81 1.40
CA ASP A 115 -4.25 8.21 1.19
C ASP A 115 -4.56 8.53 -0.28
N SER A 116 -3.59 8.40 -1.21
CA SER A 116 -3.75 8.55 -2.66
C SER A 116 -3.20 7.33 -3.38
N ALA A 117 -3.88 6.89 -4.42
CA ALA A 117 -3.44 5.81 -5.28
C ALA A 117 -2.36 6.23 -6.30
N ASP A 118 -2.06 7.52 -6.46
CA ASP A 118 -1.22 8.02 -7.55
C ASP A 118 0.16 7.33 -7.64
N TRP A 119 0.79 7.06 -6.49
CA TRP A 119 2.11 6.42 -6.47
C TRP A 119 2.05 4.93 -6.79
N ILE A 120 1.04 4.23 -6.25
CA ILE A 120 0.90 2.80 -6.55
C ILE A 120 0.44 2.59 -7.99
N ASP A 121 -0.45 3.44 -8.53
CA ASP A 121 -0.85 3.43 -9.93
C ASP A 121 0.40 3.59 -10.84
N ALA A 122 1.27 4.56 -10.53
CA ALA A 122 2.50 4.78 -11.30
C ALA A 122 3.45 3.56 -11.26
N MET A 123 3.51 2.83 -10.13
CA MET A 123 4.30 1.61 -10.03
C MET A 123 3.67 0.43 -10.79
N LEU A 124 2.34 0.29 -10.74
CA LEU A 124 1.60 -0.71 -11.49
C LEU A 124 1.74 -0.48 -13.00
N ASP A 125 1.61 0.78 -13.45
CA ASP A 125 1.88 1.19 -14.83
C ASP A 125 3.35 0.93 -15.24
N GLY A 126 4.26 0.97 -14.27
CA GLY A 126 5.67 0.64 -14.42
C GLY A 126 5.96 -0.85 -14.57
N GLY A 127 4.99 -1.72 -14.26
CA GLY A 127 5.12 -3.17 -14.35
C GLY A 127 5.17 -3.90 -13.01
N LEU A 128 4.89 -3.21 -11.88
CA LEU A 128 4.67 -3.91 -10.61
C LEU A 128 3.44 -4.80 -10.75
N SER A 129 3.58 -6.10 -10.48
CA SER A 129 2.42 -6.99 -10.45
C SER A 129 1.61 -6.76 -9.16
N PRO A 130 0.26 -6.65 -9.24
CA PRO A 130 -0.57 -6.47 -8.05
C PRO A 130 -0.60 -7.70 -7.12
N ASN A 131 -0.15 -8.87 -7.61
CA ASN A 131 -0.16 -10.14 -6.88
C ASN A 131 1.21 -10.53 -6.30
N VAL A 132 2.17 -9.60 -6.26
CA VAL A 132 3.49 -9.89 -5.67
C VAL A 132 3.42 -9.97 -4.15
N LYS A 133 4.41 -10.67 -3.60
CA LYS A 133 4.63 -10.76 -2.16
C LYS A 133 5.81 -9.87 -1.75
N ASP A 134 5.75 -9.31 -0.55
CA ASP A 134 6.90 -8.61 0.01
C ASP A 134 8.10 -9.55 0.19
N LYS A 135 9.31 -8.98 0.23
CA LYS A 135 10.56 -9.74 0.27
C LYS A 135 11.00 -10.14 1.69
N VAL A 136 10.28 -9.67 2.71
CA VAL A 136 10.66 -9.90 4.12
C VAL A 136 9.78 -10.98 4.75
N PHE A 137 8.47 -10.81 4.67
CA PHE A 137 7.49 -11.69 5.30
C PHE A 137 6.82 -12.65 4.31
N HIS A 138 7.02 -12.42 3.00
CA HIS A 138 6.40 -13.16 1.90
C HIS A 138 4.86 -13.11 1.91
N GLU A 139 4.32 -12.00 2.44
CA GLU A 139 2.89 -11.72 2.42
C GLU A 139 2.49 -10.96 1.15
N PRO A 140 1.27 -11.18 0.59
CA PRO A 140 0.81 -10.41 -0.55
C PRO A 140 0.78 -8.91 -0.21
N ILE A 141 1.43 -8.07 -1.03
CA ILE A 141 1.57 -6.64 -0.72
C ILE A 141 0.23 -5.91 -0.64
N VAL A 142 -0.80 -6.41 -1.32
CA VAL A 142 -2.16 -5.83 -1.30
C VAL A 142 -2.72 -5.69 0.11
N PHE A 143 -2.30 -6.52 1.09
CA PHE A 143 -2.69 -6.36 2.49
C PHE A 143 -2.23 -5.04 3.12
N GLN A 144 -1.21 -4.40 2.55
CA GLN A 144 -0.75 -3.11 3.07
C GLN A 144 -1.74 -1.96 2.79
N SER A 145 -2.57 -2.09 1.74
CA SER A 145 -3.62 -1.11 1.42
C SER A 145 -4.71 -1.03 2.50
N LEU A 146 -4.91 -2.10 3.29
CA LEU A 146 -5.84 -2.10 4.41
C LEU A 146 -5.43 -1.16 5.56
N LYS A 147 -4.22 -0.60 5.50
CA LYS A 147 -3.69 0.37 6.48
C LYS A 147 -3.87 1.82 6.03
N ALA A 148 -4.32 2.05 4.80
CA ALA A 148 -4.70 3.37 4.32
C ALA A 148 -6.00 3.84 4.99
N LYS A 149 -6.21 5.16 5.09
CA LYS A 149 -7.42 5.73 5.69
C LYS A 149 -8.65 5.65 4.79
N ASN A 150 -8.42 5.52 3.48
CA ASN A 150 -9.46 5.40 2.46
C ASN A 150 -9.21 4.16 1.60
N THR A 151 -10.07 3.89 0.64
CA THR A 151 -10.04 2.70 -0.19
C THR A 151 -9.24 2.85 -1.49
N GLU A 152 -8.71 4.04 -1.80
CA GLU A 152 -8.15 4.35 -3.12
C GLU A 152 -7.01 3.40 -3.54
N THR A 153 -6.08 3.12 -2.63
CA THR A 153 -4.96 2.22 -2.95
C THR A 153 -5.39 0.77 -3.12
N LEU A 154 -6.40 0.32 -2.36
CA LEU A 154 -7.00 -1.01 -2.53
C LEU A 154 -7.74 -1.10 -3.86
N GLU A 155 -8.51 -0.08 -4.24
CA GLU A 155 -9.21 0.00 -5.52
C GLU A 155 -8.22 -0.10 -6.69
N ALA A 156 -7.13 0.68 -6.66
CA ALA A 156 -6.07 0.64 -7.66
C ALA A 156 -5.47 -0.77 -7.82
N MET A 157 -5.21 -1.45 -6.71
CA MET A 157 -4.70 -2.82 -6.74
C MET A 157 -5.71 -3.81 -7.34
N LEU A 158 -6.99 -3.72 -6.96
CA LEU A 158 -8.05 -4.59 -7.47
C LEU A 158 -8.33 -4.31 -8.96
N ASP A 159 -8.35 -3.06 -9.37
CA ASP A 159 -8.55 -2.65 -10.77
C ASP A 159 -7.39 -3.11 -11.67
N SER A 160 -6.19 -3.25 -11.11
CA SER A 160 -5.01 -3.81 -11.76
C SER A 160 -4.93 -5.34 -11.70
N GLY A 161 -5.95 -6.02 -11.13
CA GLY A 161 -6.05 -7.48 -11.10
C GLY A 161 -5.44 -8.14 -9.86
N ALA A 162 -5.38 -7.45 -8.72
CA ALA A 162 -5.09 -8.11 -7.46
C ALA A 162 -6.16 -9.17 -7.15
N ASP A 163 -5.74 -10.32 -6.63
CA ASP A 163 -6.65 -11.36 -6.21
C ASP A 163 -7.43 -10.90 -4.96
N VAL A 164 -8.73 -10.64 -5.14
CA VAL A 164 -9.63 -10.20 -4.06
C VAL A 164 -9.72 -11.22 -2.92
N ASN A 165 -9.42 -12.49 -3.21
CA ASN A 165 -9.41 -13.60 -2.26
C ASN A 165 -7.98 -13.99 -1.81
N ALA A 166 -6.98 -13.16 -2.07
CA ALA A 166 -5.63 -13.39 -1.57
C ALA A 166 -5.64 -13.65 -0.07
N THR A 167 -4.80 -14.60 0.38
CA THR A 167 -4.69 -14.96 1.80
C THR A 167 -3.32 -14.64 2.35
N ASN A 168 -3.28 -14.20 3.61
CA ASN A 168 -2.04 -14.03 4.37
C ASN A 168 -1.54 -15.35 4.96
N SER A 169 -0.42 -15.32 5.66
CA SER A 169 0.20 -16.49 6.32
C SER A 169 -0.70 -17.19 7.35
N LEU A 170 -1.71 -16.50 7.89
CA LEU A 170 -2.71 -17.07 8.79
C LEU A 170 -3.90 -17.69 8.04
N GLY A 171 -3.92 -17.61 6.70
CA GLY A 171 -5.03 -18.04 5.87
C GLY A 171 -6.24 -17.09 5.90
N LYS A 172 -6.10 -15.89 6.46
CA LYS A 172 -7.14 -14.87 6.41
C LYS A 172 -7.15 -14.21 5.04
N THR A 173 -8.34 -14.03 4.47
CA THR A 173 -8.54 -13.25 3.24
C THR A 173 -8.44 -11.75 3.52
N LEU A 174 -8.32 -10.94 2.46
CA LEU A 174 -8.35 -9.47 2.57
C LEU A 174 -9.59 -8.98 3.34
N VAL A 175 -10.78 -9.49 3.02
CA VAL A 175 -12.03 -9.06 3.68
C VAL A 175 -12.08 -9.44 5.15
N PHE A 176 -11.50 -10.58 5.52
CA PHE A 176 -11.42 -10.99 6.92
C PHE A 176 -10.42 -10.10 7.68
N ASP A 177 -9.24 -9.88 7.11
CA ASP A 177 -8.18 -9.06 7.72
C ASP A 177 -8.61 -7.58 7.84
N ALA A 178 -9.35 -7.06 6.84
CA ALA A 178 -9.95 -5.72 6.89
C ALA A 178 -10.95 -5.58 8.07
N LEU A 179 -11.77 -6.61 8.32
CA LEU A 179 -12.71 -6.62 9.46
C LEU A 179 -11.95 -6.60 10.79
N ASP A 180 -10.93 -7.43 10.95
CA ASP A 180 -10.10 -7.48 12.16
C ASP A 180 -9.41 -6.14 12.45
N ASN A 181 -9.01 -5.42 11.40
CA ASN A 181 -8.39 -4.10 11.49
C ASN A 181 -9.42 -2.95 11.59
N GLN A 182 -10.73 -3.25 11.67
CA GLN A 182 -11.81 -2.27 11.69
C GLN A 182 -11.84 -1.32 10.48
N ALA A 183 -11.27 -1.75 9.36
CA ALA A 183 -11.24 -1.03 8.10
C ALA A 183 -12.57 -1.26 7.34
N TYR A 184 -13.68 -0.77 7.89
CA TYR A 184 -15.04 -1.14 7.47
C TYR A 184 -15.37 -0.73 6.03
N ASP A 185 -14.86 0.39 5.56
CA ASP A 185 -15.06 0.81 4.16
C ASP A 185 -14.32 -0.13 3.20
N HIS A 186 -13.13 -0.63 3.59
CA HIS A 186 -12.43 -1.67 2.83
C HIS A 186 -13.22 -3.00 2.84
N VAL A 187 -13.85 -3.38 3.96
CA VAL A 187 -14.71 -4.56 4.01
C VAL A 187 -15.85 -4.46 3.01
N LEU A 188 -16.56 -3.33 2.99
CA LEU A 188 -17.68 -3.11 2.06
C LEU A 188 -17.23 -3.15 0.60
N LEU A 189 -16.12 -2.47 0.30
CA LEU A 189 -15.52 -2.49 -1.04
C LEU A 189 -15.16 -3.92 -1.46
N LEU A 190 -14.47 -4.68 -0.61
CA LEU A 190 -14.04 -6.04 -0.93
C LEU A 190 -15.22 -6.97 -1.20
N LEU A 191 -16.29 -6.88 -0.38
CA LEU A 191 -17.53 -7.63 -0.63
C LEU A 191 -18.18 -7.23 -1.95
N ASP A 192 -18.17 -5.96 -2.34
CA ASP A 192 -18.69 -5.49 -3.63
C ASP A 192 -17.85 -5.99 -4.81
N ARG A 193 -16.54 -6.08 -4.62
CA ARG A 193 -15.61 -6.63 -5.62
C ARG A 193 -15.57 -8.16 -5.66
N GLY A 194 -16.42 -8.85 -4.89
CA GLY A 194 -16.60 -10.31 -4.97
C GLY A 194 -15.69 -11.11 -4.03
N ALA A 195 -15.21 -10.51 -2.96
CA ALA A 195 -14.54 -11.27 -1.91
C ALA A 195 -15.46 -12.36 -1.35
N ASP A 196 -14.92 -13.57 -1.19
CA ASP A 196 -15.63 -14.72 -0.64
C ASP A 196 -15.61 -14.68 0.90
N PRO A 197 -16.74 -14.40 1.58
CA PRO A 197 -16.80 -14.33 3.02
C PRO A 197 -16.80 -15.71 3.71
N SER A 198 -16.89 -16.80 2.95
CA SER A 198 -16.95 -18.17 3.47
C SER A 198 -15.58 -18.79 3.74
N VAL A 199 -14.50 -18.20 3.20
CA VAL A 199 -13.14 -18.70 3.37
C VAL A 199 -12.76 -18.73 4.84
N LYS A 200 -12.24 -19.88 5.29
CA LYS A 200 -11.80 -20.09 6.66
C LYS A 200 -10.29 -19.90 6.80
N ALA A 201 -9.90 -19.13 7.80
CA ALA A 201 -8.51 -19.03 8.23
C ALA A 201 -8.00 -20.36 8.81
N LYS A 202 -6.70 -20.49 9.05
CA LYS A 202 -6.07 -21.71 9.58
C LYS A 202 -6.60 -22.15 10.95
N ASN A 203 -7.16 -21.23 11.74
CA ASN A 203 -7.81 -21.52 13.02
C ASN A 203 -9.28 -21.95 12.88
N GLY A 204 -9.79 -22.09 11.65
CA GLY A 204 -11.16 -22.50 11.36
C GLY A 204 -12.20 -21.36 11.40
N TRP A 205 -11.80 -20.13 11.76
CA TRP A 205 -12.68 -18.97 11.75
C TRP A 205 -12.92 -18.45 10.33
N SER A 206 -14.15 -18.07 10.07
CA SER A 206 -14.54 -17.29 8.88
C SER A 206 -14.76 -15.82 9.24
N MET A 207 -14.96 -14.97 8.25
CA MET A 207 -15.39 -13.58 8.44
C MET A 207 -16.69 -13.51 9.27
N SER A 208 -17.63 -14.47 9.06
CA SER A 208 -18.90 -14.52 9.82
C SER A 208 -18.67 -14.74 11.31
N ASN A 209 -17.71 -15.59 11.69
CA ASN A 209 -17.37 -15.80 13.11
C ASN A 209 -16.79 -14.52 13.74
N ALA A 210 -15.87 -13.86 13.08
CA ALA A 210 -15.26 -12.61 13.55
C ALA A 210 -16.31 -11.49 13.69
N LEU A 211 -17.22 -11.38 12.72
CA LEU A 211 -18.29 -10.39 12.74
C LEU A 211 -19.31 -10.65 13.86
N ALA A 212 -19.68 -11.92 14.10
CA ALA A 212 -20.59 -12.28 15.18
C ALA A 212 -19.98 -11.97 16.57
N ASP A 213 -18.69 -12.26 16.72
CA ASP A 213 -17.94 -11.93 17.93
C ASP A 213 -17.90 -10.41 18.16
N ALA A 214 -17.53 -9.64 17.14
CA ALA A 214 -17.49 -8.17 17.21
C ALA A 214 -18.86 -7.56 17.57
N LEU A 215 -19.96 -8.06 17.01
CA LEU A 215 -21.32 -7.59 17.29
C LEU A 215 -21.79 -7.95 18.72
N SER A 216 -21.32 -9.06 19.27
CA SER A 216 -21.78 -9.57 20.57
C SER A 216 -21.41 -8.65 21.74
N GLY A 217 -20.34 -7.87 21.61
CA GLY A 217 -19.82 -6.98 22.65
C GLY A 217 -20.33 -5.53 22.55
N LEU A 218 -21.17 -5.20 21.57
CA LEU A 218 -21.58 -3.82 21.30
C LEU A 218 -23.01 -3.52 21.73
N ASP A 219 -23.21 -2.28 22.18
CA ASP A 219 -24.57 -1.77 22.45
C ASP A 219 -25.31 -1.58 21.10
N ARG A 220 -26.54 -2.12 21.05
CA ARG A 220 -27.44 -1.95 19.92
C ARG A 220 -27.79 -0.46 19.75
N GLY A 221 -27.51 0.12 18.60
CA GLY A 221 -27.71 1.54 18.33
C GLY A 221 -26.45 2.39 18.51
N SER A 222 -25.30 1.81 18.86
CA SER A 222 -24.02 2.49 18.70
C SER A 222 -23.67 2.61 17.22
N GLU A 223 -22.95 3.66 16.84
CA GLU A 223 -22.49 3.87 15.45
C GLU A 223 -21.71 2.65 14.93
N GLN A 224 -20.86 2.08 15.78
CA GLN A 224 -20.10 0.89 15.43
C GLN A 224 -20.98 -0.33 15.20
N TYR A 225 -22.03 -0.52 16.03
CA TYR A 225 -22.98 -1.61 15.85
C TYR A 225 -23.72 -1.47 14.51
N GLU A 226 -24.19 -0.27 14.18
CA GLU A 226 -24.88 -0.01 12.91
C GLU A 226 -23.99 -0.30 11.71
N LYS A 227 -22.71 0.12 11.76
CA LYS A 227 -21.73 -0.16 10.69
C LYS A 227 -21.44 -1.66 10.53
N LEU A 228 -21.26 -2.38 11.61
CA LEU A 228 -21.08 -3.85 11.57
C LEU A 228 -22.36 -4.58 11.14
N ASN A 229 -23.53 -4.05 11.47
CA ASN A 229 -24.79 -4.61 10.99
C ASN A 229 -24.98 -4.40 9.48
N GLU A 230 -24.58 -3.25 8.93
CA GLU A 230 -24.50 -3.03 7.48
C GLU A 230 -23.61 -4.08 6.80
N ILE A 231 -22.42 -4.32 7.37
CA ILE A 231 -21.48 -5.34 6.88
C ILE A 231 -22.13 -6.75 6.97
N LYS A 232 -22.86 -7.05 8.03
CA LYS A 232 -23.56 -8.33 8.18
C LYS A 232 -24.60 -8.52 7.07
N GLU A 233 -25.43 -7.54 6.80
CA GLU A 233 -26.43 -7.61 5.71
C GLU A 233 -25.74 -7.82 4.35
N LYS A 234 -24.65 -7.12 4.11
CA LYS A 234 -23.85 -7.28 2.90
C LYS A 234 -23.23 -8.68 2.80
N LEU A 235 -22.66 -9.17 3.89
CA LEU A 235 -22.10 -10.53 3.97
C LEU A 235 -23.15 -11.59 3.62
N ILE A 236 -24.37 -11.50 4.19
CA ILE A 236 -25.48 -12.42 3.89
C ILE A 236 -25.86 -12.32 2.41
N GLN A 237 -25.97 -11.12 1.86
CA GLN A 237 -26.28 -10.89 0.45
C GLN A 237 -25.24 -11.51 -0.49
N LYS A 238 -23.98 -11.55 -0.07
CA LYS A 238 -22.88 -12.16 -0.81
C LYS A 238 -22.69 -13.65 -0.55
N GLY A 239 -23.62 -14.30 0.15
CA GLY A 239 -23.63 -15.74 0.39
C GLY A 239 -22.86 -16.20 1.65
N GLY A 240 -22.46 -15.27 2.52
CA GLY A 240 -21.87 -15.62 3.81
C GLY A 240 -22.89 -16.28 4.74
N GLU A 241 -22.44 -17.27 5.52
CA GLU A 241 -23.26 -18.00 6.47
C GLU A 241 -23.59 -17.12 7.67
N TRP A 242 -24.89 -17.01 8.01
CA TRP A 242 -25.35 -16.30 9.20
C TRP A 242 -26.57 -16.96 9.86
N PRO A 243 -26.58 -17.25 11.17
CA PRO A 243 -25.42 -17.14 12.10
C PRO A 243 -24.27 -18.08 11.70
N PRO A 244 -23.02 -17.76 12.07
CA PRO A 244 -21.89 -18.61 11.71
C PRO A 244 -21.95 -19.96 12.41
N ALA A 245 -21.44 -21.00 11.75
CA ALA A 245 -21.26 -22.30 12.38
C ALA A 245 -20.26 -22.21 13.55
N PRO A 246 -20.47 -22.96 14.64
CA PRO A 246 -19.50 -23.03 15.73
C PRO A 246 -18.15 -23.55 15.25
N VAL A 247 -17.07 -22.91 15.69
CA VAL A 247 -15.71 -23.40 15.44
C VAL A 247 -15.41 -24.52 16.47
N LYS A 248 -15.01 -25.67 15.98
CA LYS A 248 -14.69 -26.85 16.80
C LYS A 248 -13.25 -26.80 17.28
#